data_7aa5ef5fb8df29bb62b1ee9d340434db
#
_entry.id   7aa5ef5fb8df29bb62b1ee9d340434db
#
_cell.length_a   1.000
_cell.length_b   1.000
_cell.length_c   1.000
_cell.angle_alpha   90.00
_cell.angle_beta   90.00
_cell.angle_gamma   90.00
#
_symmetry.space_group_name_H-M   'P 1'
#
loop_
_entity.id
_entity.type
_entity.pdbx_description
1 polymer ?
#
loop_
_entity_poly.entity_id
_entity_poly.type
_entity_poly.pdbx_seq_one_letter_code
_entity_poly.pdbx_strand_id
1 'polypeptide(L)'
;MTTSSKYRFLIILFSLLCNAAAYAAKPVYSGGKERAAIRGYDPVAYFVENKPVKGSDEYILEHKGAKWMFSSQENLDAFQENPDKYAPQYGGYCAYAIARGTTASSKPEYFTIADGKLYLNYSKSVYKRWNKKKKGYIEDANQNWPEVLE
;
A
#
# COMPACT_ATOMS: atom_id res chain seq x y z
N MET A 1 -65.21 33.78 -24.52
CA MET A 1 -64.03 34.47 -23.93
C MET A 1 -63.06 33.41 -23.44
N THR A 2 -61.99 33.32 -24.09
CA THR A 2 -61.02 32.21 -24.01
C THR A 2 -59.86 32.57 -23.08
N THR A 3 -59.69 31.82 -22.03
CA THR A 3 -58.45 31.88 -21.24
C THR A 3 -57.64 30.59 -21.43
N SER A 4 -56.63 30.73 -22.28
CA SER A 4 -55.66 29.69 -22.53
C SER A 4 -54.70 29.59 -21.36
N SER A 5 -54.78 28.52 -20.60
CA SER A 5 -53.79 28.19 -19.56
C SER A 5 -52.64 27.45 -20.20
N LYS A 6 -51.50 28.12 -20.32
CA LYS A 6 -50.27 27.52 -20.77
C LYS A 6 -49.61 26.78 -19.61
N TYR A 7 -49.77 25.45 -19.57
CA TYR A 7 -48.98 24.62 -18.66
C TYR A 7 -47.54 24.57 -19.13
N ARG A 8 -46.71 25.27 -18.42
CA ARG A 8 -45.25 25.13 -18.54
C ARG A 8 -44.84 23.86 -17.82
N PHE A 9 -44.57 22.82 -18.59
CA PHE A 9 -43.89 21.61 -18.10
C PHE A 9 -42.45 22.02 -17.73
N LEU A 10 -42.22 22.12 -16.43
CA LEU A 10 -40.86 22.26 -15.89
C LEU A 10 -40.25 20.84 -15.86
N ILE A 11 -39.51 20.50 -16.89
CA ILE A 11 -38.69 19.28 -16.88
C ILE A 11 -37.54 19.52 -15.92
N ILE A 12 -37.67 19.04 -14.68
CA ILE A 12 -36.56 18.96 -13.74
C ILE A 12 -35.74 17.79 -14.20
N LEU A 13 -34.64 18.11 -14.92
CA LEU A 13 -33.59 17.16 -15.26
C LEU A 13 -32.83 16.84 -13.96
N PHE A 14 -33.25 15.79 -13.28
CA PHE A 14 -32.54 15.25 -12.13
C PHE A 14 -31.28 14.56 -12.68
N SER A 15 -30.20 15.35 -12.82
CA SER A 15 -28.87 14.79 -13.12
C SER A 15 -28.45 13.93 -11.94
N LEU A 16 -28.59 12.61 -12.07
CA LEU A 16 -27.93 11.64 -11.20
C LEU A 16 -26.41 11.84 -11.41
N LEU A 17 -25.81 12.66 -10.55
CA LEU A 17 -24.37 12.62 -10.34
C LEU A 17 -24.05 11.27 -9.73
N CYS A 18 -23.74 10.31 -10.58
CA CYS A 18 -23.12 9.05 -10.16
C CYS A 18 -21.73 9.42 -9.63
N ASN A 19 -21.63 9.72 -8.34
CA ASN A 19 -20.36 9.77 -7.65
C ASN A 19 -19.79 8.34 -7.67
N ALA A 20 -19.07 8.00 -8.73
CA ALA A 20 -18.12 6.92 -8.68
C ALA A 20 -17.05 7.36 -7.66
N ALA A 21 -17.23 6.98 -6.41
CA ALA A 21 -16.16 7.05 -5.44
C ALA A 21 -15.04 6.17 -6.02
N ALA A 22 -14.05 6.81 -6.64
CA ALA A 22 -12.81 6.15 -6.98
C ALA A 22 -12.26 5.60 -5.66
N TYR A 23 -12.26 4.27 -5.52
CA TYR A 23 -11.62 3.63 -4.37
C TYR A 23 -10.12 3.81 -4.55
N ALA A 24 -9.60 4.92 -4.06
CA ALA A 24 -8.17 5.14 -3.95
C ALA A 24 -7.53 3.98 -3.17
N ALA A 25 -6.42 3.47 -3.63
CA ALA A 25 -5.70 2.45 -2.91
C ALA A 25 -5.21 3.01 -1.55
N LYS A 26 -5.19 2.17 -0.52
CA LYS A 26 -4.77 2.61 0.81
C LYS A 26 -3.28 2.95 0.82
N PRO A 27 -2.82 3.93 1.63
CA PRO A 27 -1.40 4.27 1.75
C PRO A 27 -0.52 3.10 2.19
N VAL A 28 -1.08 2.15 2.94
CA VAL A 28 -0.39 0.92 3.36
C VAL A 28 -1.18 -0.29 2.88
N TYR A 29 -0.52 -1.16 2.14
CA TYR A 29 -1.09 -2.44 1.72
C TYR A 29 -1.26 -3.36 2.94
N SER A 30 -2.50 -3.69 3.24
CA SER A 30 -2.88 -4.59 4.33
C SER A 30 -3.56 -5.82 3.76
N GLY A 31 -2.82 -6.90 3.68
CA GLY A 31 -3.28 -8.15 3.07
C GLY A 31 -3.11 -9.37 3.97
N GLY A 32 -3.37 -10.53 3.37
CA GLY A 32 -3.29 -11.79 4.06
C GLY A 32 -4.44 -12.04 5.04
N LYS A 33 -4.36 -13.14 5.78
CA LYS A 33 -5.34 -13.54 6.80
C LYS A 33 -5.48 -12.50 7.91
N GLU A 34 -4.36 -11.91 8.32
CA GLU A 34 -4.29 -10.94 9.42
C GLU A 34 -4.81 -9.55 9.04
N ARG A 35 -5.02 -9.27 7.73
CA ARG A 35 -5.36 -7.93 7.22
C ARG A 35 -4.45 -6.85 7.78
N ALA A 36 -3.16 -7.17 7.84
CA ALA A 36 -2.12 -6.33 8.41
C ALA A 36 -1.08 -5.93 7.34
N ALA A 37 -0.31 -4.89 7.62
CA ALA A 37 0.84 -4.51 6.83
C ALA A 37 1.80 -5.72 6.71
N ILE A 38 2.41 -5.89 5.55
CA ILE A 38 3.30 -7.01 5.24
C ILE A 38 2.66 -8.39 5.59
N ARG A 39 1.33 -8.50 5.48
CA ARG A 39 0.57 -9.73 5.80
C ARG A 39 0.79 -10.24 7.23
N GLY A 40 1.10 -9.35 8.17
CA GLY A 40 1.38 -9.68 9.57
C GLY A 40 2.82 -10.13 9.85
N TYR A 41 3.74 -9.84 8.94
CA TYR A 41 5.18 -10.02 9.17
C TYR A 41 5.80 -8.77 9.77
N ASP A 42 6.82 -8.98 10.61
CA ASP A 42 7.51 -7.95 11.36
C ASP A 42 8.43 -7.11 10.45
N PRO A 43 8.18 -5.80 10.28
CA PRO A 43 8.99 -4.95 9.44
C PRO A 43 10.43 -4.78 9.93
N VAL A 44 10.66 -4.84 11.23
CA VAL A 44 11.99 -4.66 11.84
C VAL A 44 12.87 -5.89 11.62
N ALA A 45 12.27 -7.08 11.64
CA ALA A 45 12.99 -8.34 11.47
C ALA A 45 13.75 -8.43 10.12
N TYR A 46 13.27 -7.79 9.06
CA TYR A 46 13.99 -7.73 7.78
C TYR A 46 15.36 -7.09 7.92
N PHE A 47 15.50 -6.11 8.81
CA PHE A 47 16.76 -5.37 9.02
C PHE A 47 17.67 -6.04 10.05
N VAL A 48 17.11 -6.63 11.10
CA VAL A 48 17.89 -7.22 12.19
C VAL A 48 18.19 -8.70 11.99
N GLU A 49 17.32 -9.43 11.28
CA GLU A 49 17.48 -10.87 11.04
C GLU A 49 17.68 -11.22 9.55
N ASN A 50 17.53 -10.23 8.66
CA ASN A 50 17.63 -10.41 7.20
C ASN A 50 16.74 -11.52 6.64
N LYS A 51 15.56 -11.68 7.21
CA LYS A 51 14.55 -12.65 6.79
C LYS A 51 13.14 -12.21 7.19
N PRO A 52 12.09 -12.69 6.50
CA PRO A 52 10.72 -12.49 6.95
C PRO A 52 10.46 -13.28 8.25
N VAL A 53 9.99 -12.60 9.28
CA VAL A 53 9.57 -13.20 10.55
C VAL A 53 8.12 -12.83 10.81
N LYS A 54 7.30 -13.80 11.17
CA LYS A 54 5.90 -13.55 11.47
C LYS A 54 5.76 -12.77 12.78
N GLY A 55 4.93 -11.74 12.78
CA GLY A 55 4.54 -11.04 13.99
C GLY A 55 3.56 -11.84 14.85
N SER A 56 3.39 -11.41 16.08
CA SER A 56 2.48 -11.98 17.07
C SER A 56 1.32 -11.03 17.34
N ASP A 57 0.17 -11.56 17.74
CA ASP A 57 -0.97 -10.76 18.22
C ASP A 57 -0.69 -10.07 19.55
N GLU A 58 0.40 -10.41 20.24
CA GLU A 58 0.84 -9.75 21.47
C GLU A 58 1.49 -8.39 21.20
N TYR A 59 2.08 -8.19 20.03
CA TYR A 59 2.83 -6.99 19.67
C TYR A 59 2.24 -6.34 18.43
N ILE A 60 1.28 -5.46 18.64
CA ILE A 60 0.52 -4.77 17.59
C ILE A 60 0.64 -3.25 17.76
N LEU A 61 0.81 -2.56 16.62
CA LEU A 61 0.75 -1.11 16.54
C LEU A 61 -0.13 -0.69 15.36
N GLU A 62 -1.02 0.28 15.60
CA GLU A 62 -1.74 0.97 14.52
C GLU A 62 -0.92 2.17 14.04
N HIS A 63 -0.58 2.19 12.75
CA HIS A 63 0.19 3.28 12.16
C HIS A 63 -0.23 3.50 10.70
N LYS A 64 -0.46 4.77 10.30
CA LYS A 64 -0.91 5.15 8.95
C LYS A 64 -2.13 4.35 8.47
N GLY A 65 -3.10 4.11 9.37
CA GLY A 65 -4.34 3.41 9.06
C GLY A 65 -4.19 1.91 8.81
N ALA A 66 -3.09 1.32 9.23
CA ALA A 66 -2.82 -0.11 9.11
C ALA A 66 -2.37 -0.73 10.44
N LYS A 67 -2.74 -1.98 10.61
CA LYS A 67 -2.24 -2.82 11.70
C LYS A 67 -0.85 -3.35 11.34
N TRP A 68 0.10 -3.14 12.23
CA TRP A 68 1.47 -3.67 12.13
C TRP A 68 1.68 -4.69 13.23
N MET A 69 2.33 -5.80 12.92
CA MET A 69 2.56 -6.90 13.85
C MET A 69 4.06 -7.15 13.98
N PHE A 70 4.50 -7.37 15.21
CA PHE A 70 5.92 -7.54 15.52
C PHE A 70 6.17 -8.88 16.21
N SER A 71 7.39 -9.38 16.13
CA SER A 71 7.79 -10.64 16.75
C SER A 71 8.24 -10.47 18.21
N SER A 72 8.48 -9.22 18.64
CA SER A 72 8.90 -8.88 20.00
C SER A 72 8.51 -7.45 20.37
N GLN A 73 8.51 -7.17 21.66
CA GLN A 73 8.32 -5.80 22.18
C GLN A 73 9.45 -4.88 21.70
N GLU A 74 10.68 -5.36 21.68
CA GLU A 74 11.85 -4.60 21.22
C GLU A 74 11.68 -4.12 19.77
N ASN A 75 11.20 -4.98 18.88
CA ASN A 75 10.93 -4.63 17.48
C ASN A 75 9.77 -3.62 17.35
N LEU A 76 8.72 -3.78 18.15
CA LEU A 76 7.62 -2.82 18.20
C LEU A 76 8.13 -1.44 18.63
N ASP A 77 8.90 -1.37 19.69
CA ASP A 77 9.47 -0.13 20.22
C ASP A 77 10.40 0.54 19.18
N ALA A 78 11.25 -0.24 18.52
CA ALA A 78 12.13 0.25 17.47
C ALA A 78 11.36 0.84 16.28
N PHE A 79 10.27 0.19 15.87
CA PHE A 79 9.40 0.71 14.82
C PHE A 79 8.67 1.98 15.26
N GLN A 80 8.15 2.02 16.48
CA GLN A 80 7.44 3.18 17.03
C GLN A 80 8.36 4.40 17.11
N GLU A 81 9.62 4.21 17.45
CA GLU A 81 10.64 5.27 17.50
C GLU A 81 10.96 5.82 16.09
N ASN A 82 11.08 4.95 15.09
CA ASN A 82 11.41 5.36 13.72
C ASN A 82 10.70 4.50 12.67
N PRO A 83 9.38 4.73 12.45
CA PRO A 83 8.62 3.91 11.51
C PRO A 83 9.12 4.03 10.06
N ASP A 84 9.59 5.20 9.63
CA ASP A 84 10.05 5.43 8.26
C ASP A 84 11.35 4.66 7.94
N LYS A 85 12.13 4.29 8.94
CA LYS A 85 13.30 3.44 8.79
C LYS A 85 12.93 1.99 8.43
N TYR A 86 11.85 1.47 9.03
CA TYR A 86 11.51 0.05 8.99
C TYR A 86 10.33 -0.27 8.08
N ALA A 87 9.43 0.68 7.86
CA ALA A 87 8.32 0.46 6.95
C ALA A 87 8.80 0.19 5.53
N PRO A 88 8.17 -0.75 4.79
CA PRO A 88 8.53 -0.98 3.41
C PRO A 88 8.20 0.25 2.55
N GLN A 89 8.99 0.46 1.52
CA GLN A 89 8.75 1.52 0.54
C GLN A 89 7.40 1.28 -0.17
N TYR A 90 6.80 2.34 -0.64
CA TYR A 90 5.53 2.31 -1.38
C TYR A 90 4.40 1.64 -0.59
N GLY A 91 4.34 1.89 0.72
CA GLY A 91 3.33 1.30 1.60
C GLY A 91 3.33 -0.23 1.65
N GLY A 92 4.38 -0.90 1.18
CA GLY A 92 4.44 -2.37 1.11
C GLY A 92 3.73 -2.99 -0.09
N TYR A 93 3.27 -2.18 -1.05
CA TYR A 93 2.87 -2.68 -2.37
C TYR A 93 4.06 -3.26 -3.13
N CYS A 94 3.78 -4.08 -4.15
CA CYS A 94 4.81 -4.60 -5.03
C CYS A 94 5.60 -3.46 -5.69
N ALA A 95 6.89 -3.32 -5.37
CA ALA A 95 7.74 -2.24 -5.88
C ALA A 95 7.82 -2.22 -7.41
N TYR A 96 7.83 -3.38 -8.06
CA TYR A 96 7.79 -3.49 -9.51
C TYR A 96 6.49 -2.95 -10.09
N ALA A 97 5.36 -3.21 -9.45
CA ALA A 97 4.06 -2.68 -9.91
C ALA A 97 4.03 -1.15 -9.81
N ILE A 98 4.53 -0.58 -8.70
CA ILE A 98 4.62 0.88 -8.54
C ILE A 98 5.52 1.49 -9.64
N ALA A 99 6.65 0.88 -9.95
CA ALA A 99 7.50 1.32 -11.06
C ALA A 99 6.79 1.29 -12.42
N ARG A 100 5.72 0.50 -12.55
CA ARG A 100 4.87 0.42 -13.75
C ARG A 100 3.63 1.30 -13.70
N GLY A 101 3.51 2.17 -12.67
CA GLY A 101 2.39 3.10 -12.51
C GLY A 101 1.09 2.44 -12.05
N THR A 102 1.17 1.33 -11.32
CA THR A 102 0.00 0.61 -10.78
C THR A 102 0.32 0.00 -9.42
N THR A 103 -0.71 -0.47 -8.73
CA THR A 103 -0.56 -1.19 -7.46
C THR A 103 -0.75 -2.69 -7.65
N ALA A 104 -0.04 -3.48 -6.86
CA ALA A 104 -0.25 -4.91 -6.73
C ALA A 104 0.12 -5.38 -5.32
N SER A 105 -0.43 -6.49 -4.90
CA SER A 105 -0.06 -7.13 -3.65
C SER A 105 1.41 -7.53 -3.65
N SER A 106 1.97 -7.71 -2.46
CA SER A 106 3.33 -8.23 -2.27
C SER A 106 3.30 -9.47 -1.39
N LYS A 107 4.42 -10.17 -1.34
CA LYS A 107 4.62 -11.31 -0.46
C LYS A 107 5.87 -11.11 0.39
N PRO A 108 5.83 -11.48 1.67
CA PRO A 108 6.91 -11.26 2.62
C PRO A 108 8.26 -11.86 2.21
N GLU A 109 8.25 -13.01 1.54
CA GLU A 109 9.44 -13.73 1.11
C GLU A 109 10.19 -13.11 -0.07
N TYR A 110 9.54 -12.22 -0.83
CA TYR A 110 10.18 -11.57 -2.01
C TYR A 110 10.59 -10.15 -1.66
N PHE A 111 11.51 -10.03 -0.72
CA PHE A 111 12.01 -8.76 -0.23
C PHE A 111 13.43 -8.45 -0.71
N THR A 112 13.77 -7.19 -0.70
CA THR A 112 15.13 -6.69 -0.92
C THR A 112 15.36 -5.49 -0.01
N ILE A 113 16.51 -5.46 0.65
CA ILE A 113 17.00 -4.25 1.29
C ILE A 113 18.04 -3.61 0.37
N ALA A 114 17.82 -2.35 0.02
CA ALA A 114 18.72 -1.55 -0.81
C ALA A 114 18.82 -0.14 -0.23
N ASP A 115 20.03 0.33 -0.02
CA ASP A 115 20.32 1.64 0.57
C ASP A 115 19.53 1.89 1.87
N GLY A 116 19.47 0.86 2.74
CA GLY A 116 18.76 0.91 4.02
C GLY A 116 17.23 0.93 3.92
N LYS A 117 16.65 0.62 2.77
CA LYS A 117 15.21 0.63 2.52
C LYS A 117 14.70 -0.76 2.15
N LEU A 118 13.52 -1.11 2.66
CA LEU A 118 12.85 -2.37 2.40
C LEU A 118 11.91 -2.25 1.19
N TYR A 119 12.07 -3.15 0.23
CA TYR A 119 11.21 -3.28 -0.95
C TYR A 119 10.62 -4.67 -0.99
N LEU A 120 9.32 -4.76 -1.30
CA LEU A 120 8.61 -6.03 -1.44
C LEU A 120 8.13 -6.23 -2.88
N ASN A 121 8.03 -7.46 -3.31
CA ASN A 121 7.55 -7.83 -4.64
C ASN A 121 6.48 -8.92 -4.60
N TYR A 122 5.76 -9.08 -5.70
CA TYR A 122 4.60 -9.97 -5.80
C TYR A 122 4.95 -11.46 -5.86
N SER A 123 6.00 -11.82 -6.61
CA SER A 123 6.36 -13.21 -6.89
C SER A 123 7.86 -13.38 -7.11
N LYS A 124 8.33 -14.62 -7.11
CA LYS A 124 9.73 -14.95 -7.38
C LYS A 124 10.21 -14.43 -8.74
N SER A 125 9.38 -14.51 -9.77
CA SER A 125 9.75 -14.04 -11.12
C SER A 125 9.84 -12.50 -11.16
N VAL A 126 8.90 -11.80 -10.53
CA VAL A 126 8.89 -10.35 -10.40
C VAL A 126 10.08 -9.86 -9.57
N TYR A 127 10.34 -10.49 -8.43
CA TYR A 127 11.50 -10.23 -7.59
C TYR A 127 12.83 -10.35 -8.35
N LYS A 128 13.01 -11.43 -9.13
CA LYS A 128 14.19 -11.60 -9.96
C LYS A 128 14.33 -10.52 -11.03
N ARG A 129 13.22 -10.17 -11.70
CA ARG A 129 13.18 -9.12 -12.71
C ARG A 129 13.54 -7.76 -12.13
N TRP A 130 12.92 -7.40 -11.00
CA TRP A 130 13.16 -6.15 -10.30
C TRP A 130 14.63 -6.01 -9.86
N ASN A 131 15.21 -7.05 -9.27
CA ASN A 131 16.61 -7.02 -8.82
C ASN A 131 17.63 -6.86 -9.95
N LYS A 132 17.33 -7.32 -11.18
CA LYS A 132 18.22 -7.13 -12.34
C LYS A 132 18.40 -5.66 -12.74
N LYS A 133 17.39 -4.82 -12.52
CA LYS A 133 17.38 -3.39 -12.91
C LYS A 133 16.86 -2.51 -11.75
N LYS A 134 17.17 -2.90 -10.53
CA LYS A 134 16.65 -2.33 -9.30
C LYS A 134 16.72 -0.80 -9.26
N LYS A 135 17.86 -0.22 -9.59
CA LYS A 135 18.05 1.24 -9.58
C LYS A 135 17.03 1.97 -10.47
N GLY A 136 16.88 1.54 -11.71
CA GLY A 136 15.91 2.15 -12.63
C GLY A 136 14.46 1.98 -12.15
N TYR A 137 14.11 0.81 -11.64
CA TYR A 137 12.75 0.62 -11.10
C TYR A 137 12.48 1.42 -9.82
N ILE A 138 13.49 1.67 -9.00
CA ILE A 138 13.33 2.58 -7.84
C ILE A 138 13.10 4.02 -8.32
N GLU A 139 13.84 4.48 -9.32
CA GLU A 139 13.66 5.80 -9.91
C GLU A 139 12.23 5.97 -10.47
N ASP A 140 11.78 5.01 -11.29
CA ASP A 140 10.42 5.01 -11.85
C ASP A 140 9.35 4.95 -10.75
N ALA A 141 9.53 4.09 -9.76
CA ALA A 141 8.58 3.95 -8.66
C ALA A 141 8.49 5.22 -7.80
N ASN A 142 9.61 5.90 -7.56
CA ASN A 142 9.65 7.16 -6.82
C ASN A 142 8.90 8.28 -7.57
N GLN A 143 8.89 8.26 -8.90
CA GLN A 143 8.13 9.22 -9.71
C GLN A 143 6.62 8.94 -9.66
N ASN A 144 6.24 7.69 -9.59
CA ASN A 144 4.83 7.28 -9.60
C ASN A 144 4.19 7.30 -8.20
N TRP A 145 4.96 7.19 -7.16
CA TRP A 145 4.46 7.18 -5.78
C TRP A 145 4.37 8.60 -5.20
N PRO A 146 3.31 9.00 -4.49
CA PRO A 146 2.11 8.20 -4.14
C PRO A 146 0.93 8.31 -5.12
N GLU A 147 1.11 8.95 -6.27
CA GLU A 147 0.02 9.28 -7.22
C GLU A 147 -0.74 8.04 -7.72
N VAL A 148 -0.10 6.87 -7.76
CA VAL A 148 -0.76 5.60 -8.11
C VAL A 148 -1.86 5.16 -7.13
N LEU A 149 -2.01 5.86 -6.00
CA LEU A 149 -3.06 5.59 -5.02
C LEU A 149 -4.38 6.28 -5.37
N GLU A 150 -4.36 7.25 -6.27
CA GLU A 150 -5.50 8.03 -6.73
C GLU A 150 -6.19 7.35 -7.92
#